data_6dd04610ec0229b4290d7d7b8c39354c
#
_entry.id   6dd04610ec0229b4290d7d7b8c39354c
#
_cell.length_a   1.000
_cell.length_b   1.000
_cell.length_c   1.000
_cell.angle_alpha   90.00
_cell.angle_beta   90.00
_cell.angle_gamma   90.00
#
_symmetry.space_group_name_H-M   'P 1'
#
loop_
_entity.id
_entity.type
_entity.pdbx_description
1 polymer ?
#
loop_
_entity_poly.entity_id
_entity_poly.type
_entity_poly.pdbx_seq_one_letter_code
_entity_poly.pdbx_strand_id
1 'polypeptide(L)'
;ARQSSDRRHLAGFEDQAVYLDLAEPESFPAALKDCRYLLHVAADYRLWVPNEAAMRKVNIDGSIALLRAAQHAGVERSIYTSSVAALGLTDDGSPADETTLILPAHHVGAYKRSKYDAEQAVRRLAQEQDIVIVNPSTPIGPGDVKPTPTGQMVLDAARGKMPAFVDTGLNVAHVDDVAAGHLLALTQGRSGEGYILGGEDLMLRDLLALVAELSGRAAPKLRLPLAPLMPLAWAMERIAERTGKTPLMTPDILRMAKKKMFFSTHKARTELGYAPRPARQAVADALI
;
A
#
# COMPACT_ATOMS: atom_id res chain seq x y z
N ALA A 1 -12.17 -10.66 10.01
CA ALA A 1 -10.98 -10.20 10.73
C ALA A 1 -10.26 -11.40 11.35
N ARG A 2 -8.92 -11.38 11.48
CA ARG A 2 -8.15 -12.40 12.22
C ARG A 2 -8.42 -12.27 13.73
N GLN A 3 -8.20 -13.34 14.51
CA GLN A 3 -8.34 -13.29 15.99
C GLN A 3 -7.45 -12.22 16.64
N SER A 4 -6.23 -12.02 16.09
CA SER A 4 -5.26 -11.03 16.57
C SER A 4 -5.45 -9.62 15.99
N SER A 5 -6.49 -9.38 15.18
CA SER A 5 -6.73 -8.07 14.58
C SER A 5 -7.17 -7.05 15.61
N ASP A 6 -6.64 -5.83 15.51
CA ASP A 6 -7.20 -4.67 16.21
C ASP A 6 -8.62 -4.40 15.70
N ARG A 7 -9.58 -4.34 16.60
CA ARG A 7 -11.00 -4.19 16.27
C ARG A 7 -11.52 -2.76 16.37
N ARG A 8 -10.67 -1.79 16.70
CA ARG A 8 -11.07 -0.38 16.84
C ARG A 8 -11.72 0.20 15.58
N HIS A 9 -11.30 -0.31 14.40
CA HIS A 9 -11.92 0.07 13.12
C HIS A 9 -13.29 -0.57 12.85
N LEU A 10 -13.69 -1.53 13.68
CA LEU A 10 -14.97 -2.22 13.54
C LEU A 10 -16.05 -1.67 14.47
N ALA A 11 -15.78 -0.52 15.14
CA ALA A 11 -16.74 0.13 16.00
C ALA A 11 -18.07 0.39 15.25
N GLY A 12 -19.16 -0.15 15.77
CA GLY A 12 -20.49 -0.14 15.14
C GLY A 12 -20.74 -1.25 14.11
N PHE A 13 -19.76 -2.11 13.84
CA PHE A 13 -19.86 -3.26 12.92
C PHE A 13 -19.37 -4.56 13.57
N GLU A 14 -19.27 -4.61 14.88
CA GLU A 14 -18.71 -5.75 15.62
C GLU A 14 -19.47 -7.04 15.34
N ASP A 15 -20.81 -6.96 15.31
CA ASP A 15 -21.70 -8.10 15.08
C ASP A 15 -21.66 -8.62 13.62
N GLN A 16 -21.12 -7.83 12.70
CA GLN A 16 -20.94 -8.21 11.29
C GLN A 16 -19.54 -8.75 11.02
N ALA A 17 -18.65 -8.70 12.00
CA ALA A 17 -17.28 -9.13 11.85
C ALA A 17 -17.15 -10.66 11.86
N VAL A 18 -16.78 -11.24 10.73
CA VAL A 18 -16.55 -12.69 10.60
C VAL A 18 -15.05 -12.98 10.63
N TYR A 19 -14.67 -14.15 11.16
CA TYR A 19 -13.30 -14.62 11.14
C TYR A 19 -12.87 -14.98 9.72
N LEU A 20 -11.72 -14.48 9.31
CA LEU A 20 -11.04 -14.84 8.06
C LEU A 20 -9.54 -14.62 8.21
N ASP A 21 -8.73 -15.63 7.89
CA ASP A 21 -7.28 -15.52 7.77
C ASP A 21 -6.83 -16.03 6.39
N LEU A 22 -6.05 -15.24 5.66
CA LEU A 22 -5.51 -15.64 4.36
C LEU A 22 -4.58 -16.87 4.42
N ALA A 23 -4.04 -17.17 5.60
CA ALA A 23 -3.24 -18.37 5.82
C ALA A 23 -4.08 -19.63 6.06
N GLU A 24 -5.41 -19.49 6.26
CA GLU A 24 -6.35 -20.54 6.64
C GLU A 24 -7.53 -20.57 5.64
N PRO A 25 -7.37 -21.19 4.46
CA PRO A 25 -8.41 -21.23 3.42
C PRO A 25 -9.75 -21.82 3.88
N GLU A 26 -9.73 -22.68 4.88
CA GLU A 26 -10.93 -23.26 5.52
C GLU A 26 -11.82 -22.21 6.19
N SER A 27 -11.30 -21.02 6.49
CA SER A 27 -12.08 -19.90 7.04
C SER A 27 -12.91 -19.14 5.98
N PHE A 28 -12.63 -19.33 4.69
CA PHE A 28 -13.22 -18.53 3.61
C PHE A 28 -14.70 -18.79 3.37
N PRO A 29 -15.21 -20.05 3.33
CA PRO A 29 -16.61 -20.30 2.99
C PRO A 29 -17.60 -19.62 3.93
N ALA A 30 -17.31 -19.61 5.24
CA ALA A 30 -18.17 -18.95 6.23
C ALA A 30 -18.17 -17.43 6.05
N ALA A 31 -17.02 -16.84 5.72
CA ALA A 31 -16.89 -15.39 5.54
C ALA A 31 -17.49 -14.90 4.21
N LEU A 32 -17.59 -15.76 3.20
CA LEU A 32 -18.09 -15.43 1.86
C LEU A 32 -19.57 -15.77 1.67
N LYS A 33 -20.20 -16.41 2.65
CA LYS A 33 -21.60 -16.76 2.60
C LYS A 33 -22.48 -15.55 2.36
N ASP A 34 -23.36 -15.62 1.37
CA ASP A 34 -24.31 -14.56 0.97
C ASP A 34 -23.64 -13.22 0.57
N CYS A 35 -22.33 -13.23 0.30
CA CYS A 35 -21.61 -12.07 -0.18
C CYS A 35 -21.85 -11.87 -1.70
N ARG A 36 -22.36 -10.72 -2.08
CA ARG A 36 -22.52 -10.34 -3.49
C ARG A 36 -21.22 -9.87 -4.11
N TYR A 37 -20.40 -9.14 -3.35
CA TYR A 37 -19.15 -8.55 -3.78
C TYR A 37 -18.02 -8.83 -2.78
N LEU A 38 -16.79 -8.89 -3.26
CA LEU A 38 -15.60 -9.00 -2.42
C LEU A 38 -14.66 -7.80 -2.65
N LEU A 39 -14.37 -7.04 -1.59
CA LEU A 39 -13.25 -6.09 -1.58
C LEU A 39 -12.08 -6.73 -0.81
N HIS A 40 -11.12 -7.28 -1.53
CA HIS A 40 -9.97 -7.96 -0.96
C HIS A 40 -8.83 -6.98 -0.67
N VAL A 41 -8.81 -6.41 0.54
CA VAL A 41 -7.82 -5.41 0.97
C VAL A 41 -6.68 -6.04 1.78
N ALA A 42 -6.91 -7.23 2.35
CA ALA A 42 -5.95 -7.87 3.26
C ALA A 42 -4.65 -8.26 2.57
N ALA A 43 -3.51 -7.90 3.16
CA ALA A 43 -2.17 -8.31 2.74
C ALA A 43 -1.17 -8.20 3.90
N ASP A 44 -0.02 -8.87 3.80
CA ASP A 44 1.15 -8.56 4.60
C ASP A 44 1.95 -7.44 3.91
N TYR A 45 1.94 -6.23 4.49
CA TYR A 45 2.54 -5.02 3.93
C TYR A 45 3.86 -4.62 4.60
N ARG A 46 4.43 -5.48 5.45
CA ARG A 46 5.70 -5.19 6.13
C ARG A 46 6.84 -5.02 5.12
N LEU A 47 7.60 -3.95 5.23
CA LEU A 47 8.72 -3.67 4.33
C LEU A 47 9.90 -4.60 4.55
N TRP A 48 10.03 -5.16 5.74
CA TRP A 48 11.02 -6.17 6.11
C TRP A 48 10.36 -7.31 6.90
N VAL A 49 10.72 -8.53 6.56
CA VAL A 49 10.29 -9.75 7.25
C VAL A 49 11.45 -10.73 7.31
N PRO A 50 11.58 -11.51 8.41
CA PRO A 50 12.63 -12.52 8.52
C PRO A 50 12.40 -13.72 7.58
N ASN A 51 11.15 -13.93 7.13
CA ASN A 51 10.76 -15.03 6.26
C ASN A 51 9.92 -14.50 5.08
N GLU A 52 10.57 -14.25 3.95
CA GLU A 52 9.90 -13.79 2.73
C GLU A 52 8.93 -14.84 2.16
N ALA A 53 9.23 -16.14 2.31
CA ALA A 53 8.37 -17.21 1.81
C ALA A 53 7.00 -17.20 2.50
N ALA A 54 6.96 -16.92 3.81
CA ALA A 54 5.70 -16.78 4.54
C ALA A 54 4.86 -15.59 4.03
N MET A 55 5.49 -14.44 3.80
CA MET A 55 4.83 -13.28 3.20
C MET A 55 4.27 -13.59 1.81
N ARG A 56 5.06 -14.24 0.95
CA ARG A 56 4.64 -14.65 -0.40
C ARG A 56 3.46 -15.61 -0.34
N LYS A 57 3.50 -16.61 0.53
CA LYS A 57 2.39 -17.54 0.73
C LYS A 57 1.09 -16.82 1.09
N VAL A 58 1.12 -15.88 2.02
CA VAL A 58 -0.08 -15.08 2.40
C VAL A 58 -0.53 -14.20 1.26
N ASN A 59 0.38 -13.41 0.66
CA ASN A 59 0.02 -12.42 -0.34
C ASN A 59 -0.36 -13.01 -1.70
N ILE A 60 0.21 -14.15 -2.08
CA ILE A 60 -0.03 -14.79 -3.38
C ILE A 60 -1.05 -15.92 -3.20
N ASP A 61 -0.66 -17.00 -2.51
CA ASP A 61 -1.48 -18.23 -2.45
C ASP A 61 -2.78 -17.95 -1.70
N GLY A 62 -2.73 -17.21 -0.58
CA GLY A 62 -3.91 -16.83 0.20
C GLY A 62 -4.87 -15.94 -0.60
N SER A 63 -4.35 -14.98 -1.37
CA SER A 63 -5.20 -14.12 -2.22
C SER A 63 -5.86 -14.90 -3.34
N ILE A 64 -5.12 -15.76 -4.03
CA ILE A 64 -5.69 -16.61 -5.11
C ILE A 64 -6.72 -17.59 -4.56
N ALA A 65 -6.43 -18.19 -3.41
CA ALA A 65 -7.38 -19.12 -2.77
C ALA A 65 -8.67 -18.38 -2.36
N LEU A 66 -8.58 -17.17 -1.81
CA LEU A 66 -9.75 -16.36 -1.44
C LEU A 66 -10.58 -15.96 -2.67
N LEU A 67 -9.94 -15.51 -3.75
CA LEU A 67 -10.64 -15.12 -4.98
C LEU A 67 -11.34 -16.33 -5.64
N ARG A 68 -10.71 -17.50 -5.66
CA ARG A 68 -11.36 -18.74 -6.12
C ARG A 68 -12.53 -19.16 -5.23
N ALA A 69 -12.36 -19.06 -3.91
CA ALA A 69 -13.44 -19.35 -2.97
C ALA A 69 -14.61 -18.38 -3.16
N ALA A 70 -14.34 -17.09 -3.46
CA ALA A 70 -15.36 -16.10 -3.77
C ALA A 70 -16.15 -16.47 -5.03
N GLN A 71 -15.49 -16.93 -6.09
CA GLN A 71 -16.16 -17.44 -7.30
C GLN A 71 -17.07 -18.62 -6.98
N HIS A 72 -16.58 -19.62 -6.23
CA HIS A 72 -17.37 -20.77 -5.84
C HIS A 72 -18.56 -20.40 -4.92
N ALA A 73 -18.45 -19.33 -4.14
CA ALA A 73 -19.54 -18.80 -3.30
C ALA A 73 -20.56 -17.96 -4.09
N GLY A 74 -20.34 -17.73 -5.40
CA GLY A 74 -21.25 -16.95 -6.24
C GLY A 74 -21.06 -15.44 -6.14
N VAL A 75 -19.89 -14.97 -5.66
CA VAL A 75 -19.54 -13.55 -5.68
C VAL A 75 -19.53 -13.04 -7.13
N GLU A 76 -20.33 -12.01 -7.42
CA GLU A 76 -20.51 -11.46 -8.77
C GLU A 76 -19.26 -10.72 -9.26
N ARG A 77 -18.59 -9.94 -8.39
CA ARG A 77 -17.38 -9.16 -8.72
C ARG A 77 -16.47 -9.04 -7.52
N SER A 78 -15.16 -9.11 -7.76
CA SER A 78 -14.11 -8.91 -6.75
C SER A 78 -13.26 -7.68 -7.09
N ILE A 79 -12.91 -6.88 -6.07
CA ILE A 79 -11.91 -5.83 -6.17
C ILE A 79 -10.66 -6.30 -5.45
N TYR A 80 -9.57 -6.49 -6.19
CA TYR A 80 -8.28 -6.85 -5.61
C TYR A 80 -7.44 -5.62 -5.34
N THR A 81 -7.10 -5.37 -4.09
CA THR A 81 -6.21 -4.28 -3.69
C THR A 81 -4.76 -4.69 -3.85
N SER A 82 -4.17 -4.28 -4.96
CA SER A 82 -2.74 -4.38 -5.19
C SER A 82 -2.01 -3.17 -4.54
N SER A 83 -1.07 -2.58 -5.22
CA SER A 83 -0.33 -1.38 -4.80
C SER A 83 0.44 -0.85 -5.99
N VAL A 84 0.75 0.45 -6.01
CA VAL A 84 1.76 1.01 -6.94
C VAL A 84 3.15 0.36 -6.76
N ALA A 85 3.38 -0.32 -5.64
CA ALA A 85 4.59 -1.13 -5.43
C ALA A 85 4.74 -2.29 -6.44
N ALA A 86 3.64 -2.73 -7.07
CA ALA A 86 3.62 -3.75 -8.12
C ALA A 86 3.87 -3.17 -9.52
N LEU A 87 3.93 -1.85 -9.68
CA LEU A 87 4.09 -1.17 -10.96
C LEU A 87 5.54 -0.74 -11.22
N GLY A 88 5.84 -0.46 -12.49
CA GLY A 88 7.11 0.12 -12.90
C GLY A 88 7.28 1.58 -12.45
N LEU A 89 8.49 2.07 -12.61
CA LEU A 89 8.83 3.49 -12.43
C LEU A 89 9.54 3.97 -13.70
N THR A 90 9.38 5.24 -14.02
CA THR A 90 10.12 5.88 -15.11
C THR A 90 11.55 6.21 -14.66
N ASP A 91 12.50 6.16 -15.59
CA ASP A 91 13.90 6.46 -15.28
C ASP A 91 14.16 7.99 -15.16
N ASP A 92 13.33 8.80 -15.82
CA ASP A 92 13.42 10.26 -15.78
C ASP A 92 12.69 10.89 -14.58
N GLY A 93 11.95 10.07 -13.80
CA GLY A 93 11.20 10.51 -12.64
C GLY A 93 9.88 11.21 -12.99
N SER A 94 9.40 11.09 -14.23
CA SER A 94 8.03 11.45 -14.59
C SER A 94 7.03 10.47 -13.96
N PRO A 95 5.73 10.84 -13.81
CA PRO A 95 4.74 9.95 -13.25
C PRO A 95 4.57 8.67 -14.10
N ALA A 96 4.70 7.51 -13.45
CA ALA A 96 4.42 6.20 -14.05
C ALA A 96 2.90 5.95 -14.11
N ASP A 97 2.47 5.07 -14.99
CA ASP A 97 1.08 4.64 -15.13
C ASP A 97 0.96 3.11 -15.13
N GLU A 98 -0.26 2.62 -15.35
CA GLU A 98 -0.59 1.18 -15.35
C GLU A 98 0.10 0.40 -16.49
N THR A 99 0.63 1.09 -17.49
CA THR A 99 1.31 0.50 -18.66
C THR A 99 2.83 0.56 -18.56
N THR A 100 3.35 1.27 -17.54
CA THR A 100 4.80 1.45 -17.37
C THR A 100 5.50 0.12 -17.14
N LEU A 101 6.47 -0.19 -17.98
CA LEU A 101 7.21 -1.45 -17.93
C LEU A 101 7.94 -1.63 -16.62
N ILE A 102 7.81 -2.84 -16.06
CA ILE A 102 8.48 -3.22 -14.84
C ILE A 102 9.80 -3.87 -15.18
N LEU A 103 10.89 -3.21 -14.83
CA LEU A 103 12.23 -3.80 -14.95
C LEU A 103 12.56 -4.60 -13.68
N PRO A 104 13.32 -5.72 -13.78
CA PRO A 104 13.72 -6.50 -12.61
C PRO A 104 14.40 -5.67 -11.52
N ALA A 105 15.15 -4.62 -11.90
CA ALA A 105 15.77 -3.68 -10.96
C ALA A 105 14.76 -2.81 -10.17
N HIS A 106 13.48 -2.81 -10.53
CA HIS A 106 12.45 -2.08 -9.81
C HIS A 106 11.85 -2.87 -8.64
N HIS A 107 12.02 -4.20 -8.60
CA HIS A 107 11.50 -5.08 -7.56
C HIS A 107 12.43 -5.13 -6.34
N VAL A 108 12.66 -3.99 -5.71
CA VAL A 108 13.49 -3.90 -4.53
C VAL A 108 12.66 -4.24 -3.29
N GLY A 109 13.11 -5.26 -2.53
CA GLY A 109 12.50 -5.68 -1.27
C GLY A 109 11.40 -6.75 -1.41
N ALA A 110 11.23 -7.53 -0.34
CA ALA A 110 10.30 -8.66 -0.28
C ALA A 110 8.85 -8.24 -0.56
N TYR A 111 8.43 -7.11 0.00
CA TYR A 111 7.08 -6.59 -0.18
C TYR A 111 6.76 -6.29 -1.65
N LYS A 112 7.62 -5.53 -2.37
CA LYS A 112 7.38 -5.19 -3.79
C LYS A 112 7.32 -6.45 -4.65
N ARG A 113 8.25 -7.40 -4.45
CA ARG A 113 8.24 -8.69 -5.16
C ARG A 113 6.94 -9.44 -4.91
N SER A 114 6.50 -9.54 -3.64
CA SER A 114 5.27 -10.26 -3.31
C SER A 114 4.03 -9.61 -3.91
N LYS A 115 3.93 -8.27 -3.94
CA LYS A 115 2.80 -7.54 -4.55
C LYS A 115 2.78 -7.69 -6.07
N TYR A 116 3.93 -7.61 -6.72
CA TYR A 116 4.02 -7.86 -8.15
C TYR A 116 3.58 -9.27 -8.53
N ASP A 117 4.17 -10.28 -7.89
CA ASP A 117 3.86 -11.68 -8.21
C ASP A 117 2.38 -12.00 -7.91
N ALA A 118 1.81 -11.45 -6.83
CA ALA A 118 0.41 -11.57 -6.51
C ALA A 118 -0.47 -10.93 -7.58
N GLU A 119 -0.15 -9.69 -8.01
CA GLU A 119 -0.91 -9.02 -9.07
C GLU A 119 -0.85 -9.79 -10.39
N GLN A 120 0.34 -10.30 -10.78
CA GLN A 120 0.44 -11.14 -11.98
C GLN A 120 -0.40 -12.42 -11.89
N ALA A 121 -0.48 -13.03 -10.72
CA ALA A 121 -1.34 -14.20 -10.50
C ALA A 121 -2.84 -13.83 -10.56
N VAL A 122 -3.24 -12.70 -9.98
CA VAL A 122 -4.61 -12.17 -10.05
C VAL A 122 -5.00 -11.79 -11.47
N ARG A 123 -4.11 -11.15 -12.26
CA ARG A 123 -4.37 -10.82 -13.67
C ARG A 123 -4.65 -12.07 -14.52
N ARG A 124 -3.95 -13.19 -14.26
CA ARG A 124 -4.28 -14.47 -14.91
C ARG A 124 -5.66 -14.97 -14.49
N LEU A 125 -5.99 -14.91 -13.20
CA LEU A 125 -7.28 -15.32 -12.68
C LEU A 125 -8.44 -14.46 -13.20
N ALA A 126 -8.19 -13.18 -13.44
CA ALA A 126 -9.18 -12.25 -14.00
C ALA A 126 -9.59 -12.55 -15.45
N GLN A 127 -8.91 -13.48 -16.12
CA GLN A 127 -9.36 -14.02 -17.42
C GLN A 127 -10.55 -14.98 -17.28
N GLU A 128 -10.77 -15.51 -16.08
CA GLU A 128 -11.80 -16.52 -15.76
C GLU A 128 -12.87 -15.96 -14.79
N GLN A 129 -12.62 -14.82 -14.16
CA GLN A 129 -13.47 -14.24 -13.12
C GLN A 129 -13.59 -12.72 -13.32
N ASP A 130 -14.69 -12.12 -12.86
CA ASP A 130 -14.84 -10.67 -12.84
C ASP A 130 -14.05 -10.07 -11.66
N ILE A 131 -12.78 -9.70 -11.93
CA ILE A 131 -11.86 -9.09 -10.96
C ILE A 131 -11.36 -7.77 -11.52
N VAL A 132 -11.52 -6.69 -10.76
CA VAL A 132 -10.90 -5.39 -11.03
C VAL A 132 -9.74 -5.19 -10.05
N ILE A 133 -8.62 -4.66 -10.53
CA ILE A 133 -7.43 -4.43 -9.73
C ILE A 133 -7.33 -2.95 -9.40
N VAL A 134 -7.05 -2.61 -8.16
CA VAL A 134 -6.75 -1.24 -7.76
C VAL A 134 -5.34 -1.16 -7.18
N ASN A 135 -4.62 -0.10 -7.53
CA ASN A 135 -3.24 0.14 -7.12
C ASN A 135 -3.17 1.44 -6.28
N PRO A 136 -3.49 1.39 -4.98
CA PRO A 136 -3.31 2.55 -4.11
C PRO A 136 -1.85 2.99 -4.08
N SER A 137 -1.63 4.31 -4.03
CA SER A 137 -0.29 4.88 -3.86
C SER A 137 0.10 4.96 -2.37
N THR A 138 0.28 6.15 -1.84
CA THR A 138 0.62 6.36 -0.43
C THR A 138 -0.58 6.95 0.31
N PRO A 139 -1.49 6.13 0.88
CA PRO A 139 -2.64 6.64 1.59
C PRO A 139 -2.20 7.36 2.87
N ILE A 140 -2.70 8.58 3.07
CA ILE A 140 -2.58 9.35 4.30
C ILE A 140 -3.98 9.82 4.69
N GLY A 141 -4.30 9.85 5.99
CA GLY A 141 -5.59 10.31 6.47
C GLY A 141 -5.91 9.80 7.86
N PRO A 142 -7.13 10.01 8.34
CA PRO A 142 -7.56 9.60 9.66
C PRO A 142 -7.65 8.08 9.80
N GLY A 143 -7.61 7.60 11.04
CA GLY A 143 -7.88 6.21 11.35
C GLY A 143 -6.69 5.25 11.21
N ASP A 144 -5.45 5.70 11.04
CA ASP A 144 -4.26 4.82 11.04
C ASP A 144 -3.91 4.37 12.47
N VAL A 145 -4.81 3.57 13.08
CA VAL A 145 -4.78 3.15 14.49
C VAL A 145 -3.53 2.36 14.87
N LYS A 146 -3.03 1.54 13.94
CA LYS A 146 -1.74 0.88 14.03
C LYS A 146 -0.86 1.47 12.94
N PRO A 147 -0.10 2.54 13.25
CA PRO A 147 0.55 3.34 12.24
C PRO A 147 1.27 2.51 11.18
N THR A 148 0.89 2.74 9.93
CA THR A 148 1.65 2.26 8.78
C THR A 148 3.02 2.94 8.75
N PRO A 149 4.01 2.45 7.99
CA PRO A 149 5.30 3.13 7.87
C PRO A 149 5.17 4.61 7.48
N THR A 150 4.22 4.94 6.60
CA THR A 150 3.95 6.33 6.19
C THR A 150 3.23 7.11 7.28
N GLY A 151 2.22 6.54 7.91
CA GLY A 151 1.53 7.18 9.04
C GLY A 151 2.48 7.44 10.22
N GLN A 152 3.39 6.51 10.53
CA GLN A 152 4.43 6.71 11.53
C GLN A 152 5.36 7.87 11.16
N MET A 153 5.74 7.99 9.88
CA MET A 153 6.55 9.10 9.38
C MET A 153 5.83 10.45 9.59
N VAL A 154 4.54 10.54 9.26
CA VAL A 154 3.73 11.74 9.49
C VAL A 154 3.66 12.08 10.97
N LEU A 155 3.40 11.10 11.83
CA LEU A 155 3.36 11.29 13.29
C LEU A 155 4.71 11.76 13.85
N ASP A 156 5.81 11.18 13.39
CA ASP A 156 7.15 11.56 13.87
C ASP A 156 7.54 12.95 13.38
N ALA A 157 7.16 13.32 12.17
CA ALA A 157 7.35 14.69 11.66
C ALA A 157 6.52 15.70 12.48
N ALA A 158 5.24 15.42 12.71
CA ALA A 158 4.35 16.26 13.52
C ALA A 158 4.84 16.43 14.96
N ARG A 159 5.51 15.42 15.51
CA ARG A 159 6.13 15.48 16.85
C ARG A 159 7.51 16.12 16.87
N GLY A 160 8.03 16.55 15.70
CA GLY A 160 9.37 17.14 15.59
C GLY A 160 10.52 16.11 15.75
N LYS A 161 10.25 14.83 15.57
CA LYS A 161 11.24 13.76 15.72
C LYS A 161 12.03 13.47 14.43
N MET A 162 11.75 14.18 13.35
CA MET A 162 12.44 14.03 12.07
C MET A 162 13.37 15.22 11.80
N PRO A 163 14.66 15.20 12.23
CA PRO A 163 15.57 16.31 12.03
C PRO A 163 16.09 16.42 10.59
N ALA A 164 15.93 15.37 9.81
CA ALA A 164 16.52 15.24 8.48
C ALA A 164 15.63 14.41 7.54
N PHE A 165 15.89 14.51 6.24
CA PHE A 165 15.18 13.77 5.20
C PHE A 165 16.13 13.25 4.12
N VAL A 166 15.69 12.29 3.35
CA VAL A 166 16.36 11.79 2.13
C VAL A 166 15.67 12.34 0.88
N ASP A 167 16.41 12.46 -0.21
CA ASP A 167 15.89 12.99 -1.47
C ASP A 167 15.09 11.92 -2.23
N THR A 168 13.81 11.88 -1.97
CA THR A 168 12.84 10.96 -2.59
C THR A 168 11.51 11.67 -2.83
N GLY A 169 10.59 11.04 -3.57
CA GLY A 169 9.25 11.54 -3.81
C GLY A 169 8.20 10.45 -3.66
N LEU A 170 7.00 10.83 -3.29
CA LEU A 170 5.85 9.96 -3.05
C LEU A 170 4.62 10.54 -3.73
N ASN A 171 3.77 9.68 -4.25
CA ASN A 171 2.43 10.05 -4.65
C ASN A 171 1.49 9.89 -3.45
N VAL A 172 0.96 10.99 -2.93
CA VAL A 172 0.13 11.03 -1.71
C VAL A 172 -1.34 11.07 -2.08
N ALA A 173 -2.12 10.15 -1.54
CA ALA A 173 -3.57 10.10 -1.70
C ALA A 173 -4.28 10.19 -0.34
N HIS A 174 -5.47 10.79 -0.30
CA HIS A 174 -6.33 10.73 0.88
C HIS A 174 -6.90 9.33 1.05
N VAL A 175 -6.88 8.77 2.27
CA VAL A 175 -7.36 7.39 2.53
C VAL A 175 -8.82 7.19 2.14
N ASP A 176 -9.69 8.18 2.37
CA ASP A 176 -11.11 8.09 1.99
C ASP A 176 -11.31 8.15 0.48
N ASP A 177 -10.43 8.87 -0.26
CA ASP A 177 -10.49 8.87 -1.72
C ASP A 177 -10.08 7.50 -2.27
N VAL A 178 -9.08 6.88 -1.65
CA VAL A 178 -8.71 5.50 -1.98
C VAL A 178 -9.87 4.55 -1.70
N ALA A 179 -10.57 4.70 -0.57
CA ALA A 179 -11.76 3.90 -0.25
C ALA A 179 -12.89 4.14 -1.27
N ALA A 180 -13.19 5.40 -1.60
CA ALA A 180 -14.15 5.75 -2.64
C ALA A 180 -13.76 5.18 -4.01
N GLY A 181 -12.46 5.20 -4.34
CA GLY A 181 -11.91 4.60 -5.55
C GLY A 181 -12.17 3.09 -5.67
N HIS A 182 -12.18 2.35 -4.55
CA HIS A 182 -12.57 0.94 -4.54
C HIS A 182 -14.05 0.76 -4.93
N LEU A 183 -14.95 1.63 -4.43
CA LEU A 183 -16.37 1.58 -4.77
C LEU A 183 -16.62 2.01 -6.23
N LEU A 184 -15.88 2.98 -6.72
CA LEU A 184 -15.92 3.36 -8.14
C LEU A 184 -15.41 2.22 -9.03
N ALA A 185 -14.33 1.55 -8.65
CA ALA A 185 -13.83 0.37 -9.37
C ALA A 185 -14.84 -0.78 -9.35
N LEU A 186 -15.58 -0.96 -8.25
CA LEU A 186 -16.66 -1.96 -8.15
C LEU A 186 -17.77 -1.71 -9.17
N THR A 187 -18.15 -0.45 -9.41
CA THR A 187 -19.29 -0.08 -10.25
C THR A 187 -18.92 0.25 -11.69
N GLN A 188 -17.75 0.83 -11.94
CA GLN A 188 -17.31 1.34 -13.23
C GLN A 188 -16.10 0.59 -13.82
N GLY A 189 -15.36 -0.15 -12.98
CA GLY A 189 -14.11 -0.79 -13.40
C GLY A 189 -14.34 -1.90 -14.43
N ARG A 190 -13.40 -2.03 -15.36
CA ARG A 190 -13.40 -3.12 -16.34
C ARG A 190 -12.66 -4.33 -15.76
N SER A 191 -13.23 -5.51 -15.93
CA SER A 191 -12.60 -6.76 -15.49
C SER A 191 -11.21 -6.94 -16.09
N GLY A 192 -10.25 -7.38 -15.29
CA GLY A 192 -8.84 -7.59 -15.67
C GLY A 192 -8.00 -6.30 -15.68
N GLU A 193 -8.63 -5.12 -15.62
CA GLU A 193 -7.93 -3.85 -15.65
C GLU A 193 -7.42 -3.43 -14.26
N GLY A 194 -6.29 -2.69 -14.26
CA GLY A 194 -5.73 -2.04 -13.07
C GLY A 194 -6.01 -0.54 -13.10
N TYR A 195 -6.20 0.06 -11.93
CA TYR A 195 -6.45 1.49 -11.75
C TYR A 195 -5.61 2.04 -10.59
N ILE A 196 -4.76 3.02 -10.88
CA ILE A 196 -3.98 3.71 -9.85
C ILE A 196 -4.90 4.65 -9.06
N LEU A 197 -5.06 4.34 -7.77
CA LEU A 197 -5.75 5.20 -6.81
C LEU A 197 -4.73 6.08 -6.08
N GLY A 198 -4.20 7.04 -6.80
CA GLY A 198 -3.20 8.00 -6.34
C GLY A 198 -3.78 9.38 -6.06
N GLY A 199 -2.90 10.32 -5.76
CA GLY A 199 -3.26 11.72 -5.54
C GLY A 199 -2.21 12.65 -6.12
N GLU A 200 -1.50 13.38 -5.27
CA GLU A 200 -0.54 14.41 -5.62
C GLU A 200 0.90 13.90 -5.46
N ASP A 201 1.74 14.16 -6.46
CA ASP A 201 3.16 13.85 -6.41
C ASP A 201 3.92 14.90 -5.61
N LEU A 202 4.49 14.51 -4.47
CA LEU A 202 5.26 15.39 -3.60
C LEU A 202 6.67 14.86 -3.36
N MET A 203 7.66 15.76 -3.38
CA MET A 203 8.96 15.42 -2.81
C MET A 203 8.81 15.23 -1.30
N LEU A 204 9.55 14.30 -0.71
CA LEU A 204 9.51 14.05 0.74
C LEU A 204 9.77 15.33 1.55
N ARG A 205 10.69 16.19 1.09
CA ARG A 205 10.94 17.50 1.66
C ARG A 205 9.67 18.33 1.78
N ASP A 206 8.88 18.39 0.71
CA ASP A 206 7.69 19.23 0.63
C ASP A 206 6.54 18.64 1.46
N LEU A 207 6.40 17.31 1.49
CA LEU A 207 5.48 16.62 2.39
C LEU A 207 5.81 16.90 3.86
N LEU A 208 7.08 16.79 4.26
CA LEU A 208 7.50 17.07 5.64
C LEU A 208 7.36 18.54 6.00
N ALA A 209 7.56 19.46 5.05
CA ALA A 209 7.29 20.88 5.24
C ALA A 209 5.80 21.15 5.46
N LEU A 210 4.93 20.48 4.71
CA LEU A 210 3.49 20.55 4.88
C LEU A 210 3.02 20.01 6.25
N VAL A 211 3.55 18.88 6.69
CA VAL A 211 3.27 18.33 8.03
C VAL A 211 3.74 19.31 9.12
N ALA A 212 4.92 19.89 8.97
CA ALA A 212 5.47 20.85 9.91
C ALA A 212 4.62 22.12 10.01
N GLU A 213 4.19 22.67 8.87
CA GLU A 213 3.30 23.83 8.80
C GLU A 213 1.99 23.55 9.56
N LEU A 214 1.31 22.43 9.23
CA LEU A 214 0.01 22.10 9.83
C LEU A 214 0.08 21.73 11.31
N SER A 215 1.24 21.24 11.77
CA SER A 215 1.47 20.91 13.19
C SER A 215 2.14 22.03 14.00
N GLY A 216 2.41 23.20 13.41
CA GLY A 216 3.10 24.31 14.06
C GLY A 216 4.54 24.00 14.45
N ARG A 217 5.24 23.17 13.67
CA ARG A 217 6.63 22.74 13.91
C ARG A 217 7.58 23.32 12.85
N ALA A 218 8.87 23.25 13.13
CA ALA A 218 9.89 23.57 12.14
C ALA A 218 10.11 22.39 11.18
N ALA A 219 10.08 22.66 9.87
CA ALA A 219 10.39 21.66 8.87
C ALA A 219 11.86 21.19 8.95
N PRO A 220 12.15 19.89 8.69
CA PRO A 220 13.53 19.40 8.65
C PRO A 220 14.29 20.07 7.50
N LYS A 221 15.52 20.54 7.80
CA LYS A 221 16.37 21.27 6.84
C LYS A 221 17.54 20.43 6.32
N LEU A 222 17.92 19.39 7.05
CA LEU A 222 19.09 18.58 6.74
C LEU A 222 18.73 17.49 5.74
N ARG A 223 19.31 17.56 4.54
CA ARG A 223 19.26 16.47 3.56
C ARG A 223 20.37 15.46 3.87
N LEU A 224 20.01 14.20 4.09
CA LEU A 224 20.96 13.11 4.31
C LEU A 224 21.34 12.46 2.98
N PRO A 225 22.65 12.35 2.67
CA PRO A 225 23.09 11.53 1.55
C PRO A 225 22.89 10.05 1.86
N LEU A 226 22.39 9.28 0.89
CA LEU A 226 22.09 7.85 1.08
C LEU A 226 23.34 6.96 1.14
N ALA A 227 24.44 7.37 0.46
CA ALA A 227 25.64 6.54 0.36
C ALA A 227 26.27 6.17 1.73
N PRO A 228 26.51 7.10 2.66
CA PRO A 228 27.06 6.79 3.97
C PRO A 228 26.11 6.02 4.88
N LEU A 229 24.79 6.01 4.60
CA LEU A 229 23.80 5.25 5.36
C LEU A 229 23.80 3.76 4.99
N MET A 230 24.34 3.38 3.84
CA MET A 230 24.30 2.01 3.35
C MET A 230 25.02 1.00 4.26
N PRO A 231 26.25 1.23 4.74
CA PRO A 231 26.90 0.32 5.68
C PRO A 231 26.13 0.16 6.99
N LEU A 232 25.53 1.26 7.50
CA LEU A 232 24.70 1.22 8.71
C LEU A 232 23.44 0.37 8.50
N ALA A 233 22.75 0.55 7.36
CA ALA A 233 21.58 -0.24 7.00
C ALA A 233 21.91 -1.75 6.92
N TRP A 234 23.07 -2.10 6.35
CA TRP A 234 23.58 -3.46 6.33
C TRP A 234 23.78 -4.05 7.73
N ALA A 235 24.43 -3.30 8.61
CA ALA A 235 24.63 -3.72 9.99
C ALA A 235 23.31 -3.92 10.74
N MET A 236 22.36 -2.99 10.58
CA MET A 236 21.04 -3.06 11.20
C MET A 236 20.23 -4.27 10.70
N GLU A 237 20.26 -4.56 9.41
CA GLU A 237 19.60 -5.73 8.84
C GLU A 237 20.19 -7.03 9.39
N ARG A 238 21.53 -7.15 9.49
CA ARG A 238 22.18 -8.32 10.10
C ARG A 238 21.83 -8.53 11.57
N ILE A 239 21.66 -7.45 12.32
CA ILE A 239 21.19 -7.52 13.71
C ILE A 239 19.72 -7.97 13.73
N ALA A 240 18.89 -7.44 12.84
CA ALA A 240 17.49 -7.78 12.72
C ALA A 240 17.28 -9.28 12.38
N GLU A 241 18.07 -9.83 11.46
CA GLU A 241 18.06 -11.27 11.12
C GLU A 241 18.31 -12.16 12.33
N ARG A 242 19.19 -11.74 13.25
CA ARG A 242 19.51 -12.50 14.45
C ARG A 242 18.54 -12.30 15.61
N THR A 243 17.96 -11.10 15.72
CA THR A 243 17.12 -10.72 16.86
C THR A 243 15.61 -10.85 16.58
N GLY A 244 15.23 -10.99 15.30
CA GLY A 244 13.82 -10.96 14.87
C GLY A 244 13.14 -9.58 15.00
N LYS A 245 13.87 -8.54 15.43
CA LYS A 245 13.32 -7.19 15.59
C LYS A 245 13.36 -6.45 14.26
N THR A 246 12.29 -5.75 13.94
CA THR A 246 12.21 -4.91 12.72
C THR A 246 13.32 -3.84 12.74
N PRO A 247 14.18 -3.78 11.70
CA PRO A 247 15.23 -2.77 11.63
C PRO A 247 14.65 -1.41 11.29
N LEU A 248 15.29 -0.34 11.78
CA LEU A 248 14.89 1.03 11.45
C LEU A 248 15.09 1.35 9.98
N MET A 249 16.14 0.79 9.36
CA MET A 249 16.41 0.90 7.92
C MET A 249 17.08 -0.38 7.41
N THR A 250 16.86 -0.66 6.13
CA THR A 250 17.52 -1.75 5.40
C THR A 250 18.15 -1.22 4.11
N PRO A 251 19.09 -1.93 3.49
CA PRO A 251 19.62 -1.57 2.18
C PRO A 251 18.50 -1.40 1.13
N ASP A 252 17.45 -2.21 1.19
CA ASP A 252 16.33 -2.12 0.26
C ASP A 252 15.50 -0.85 0.47
N ILE A 253 15.24 -0.43 1.70
CA ILE A 253 14.59 0.86 2.00
C ILE A 253 15.42 2.02 1.43
N LEU A 254 16.75 1.99 1.58
CA LEU A 254 17.62 3.03 1.02
C LEU A 254 17.69 3.01 -0.51
N ARG A 255 17.64 1.82 -1.13
CA ARG A 255 17.54 1.70 -2.60
C ARG A 255 16.21 2.24 -3.13
N MET A 256 15.10 1.97 -2.45
CA MET A 256 13.79 2.55 -2.78
C MET A 256 13.79 4.07 -2.64
N ALA A 257 14.43 4.61 -1.60
CA ALA A 257 14.54 6.04 -1.37
C ALA A 257 15.36 6.82 -2.44
N LYS A 258 16.07 6.12 -3.34
CA LYS A 258 16.73 6.75 -4.51
C LYS A 258 15.75 7.08 -5.63
N LYS A 259 14.53 6.54 -5.61
CA LYS A 259 13.58 6.66 -6.71
C LYS A 259 12.44 7.58 -6.30
N LYS A 260 11.95 8.35 -7.26
CA LYS A 260 10.70 9.11 -7.11
C LYS A 260 9.54 8.17 -7.45
N MET A 261 8.67 7.95 -6.49
CA MET A 261 7.47 7.13 -6.65
C MET A 261 6.29 8.02 -7.04
N PHE A 262 6.33 8.53 -8.27
CA PHE A 262 5.31 9.37 -8.86
C PHE A 262 4.42 8.57 -9.80
N PHE A 263 3.10 8.81 -9.73
CA PHE A 263 2.13 8.01 -10.45
C PHE A 263 0.99 8.84 -11.00
N SER A 264 0.60 8.54 -12.24
CA SER A 264 -0.53 9.16 -12.91
C SER A 264 -1.85 8.47 -12.51
N THR A 265 -2.83 9.26 -12.15
CA THR A 265 -4.21 8.80 -11.90
C THR A 265 -5.12 9.01 -13.11
N HIS A 266 -4.55 9.31 -14.27
CA HIS A 266 -5.32 9.70 -15.45
C HIS A 266 -6.39 8.65 -15.82
N LYS A 267 -6.04 7.38 -15.85
CA LYS A 267 -6.97 6.29 -16.17
C LYS A 267 -8.11 6.19 -15.16
N ALA A 268 -7.81 6.23 -13.86
CA ALA A 268 -8.83 6.19 -12.83
C ALA A 268 -9.79 7.41 -12.91
N ARG A 269 -9.25 8.60 -13.22
CA ARG A 269 -10.06 9.80 -13.41
C ARG A 269 -11.01 9.69 -14.61
N THR A 270 -10.52 9.21 -15.75
CA THR A 270 -11.29 9.16 -17.01
C THR A 270 -12.30 8.00 -17.04
N GLU A 271 -11.94 6.83 -16.52
CA GLU A 271 -12.76 5.64 -16.61
C GLU A 271 -13.65 5.40 -15.38
N LEU A 272 -13.21 5.80 -14.19
CA LEU A 272 -13.97 5.60 -12.95
C LEU A 272 -14.62 6.88 -12.41
N GLY A 273 -14.24 8.06 -12.90
CA GLY A 273 -14.64 9.33 -12.29
C GLY A 273 -13.91 9.61 -10.97
N TYR A 274 -12.75 8.98 -10.72
CA TYR A 274 -11.97 9.19 -9.52
C TYR A 274 -11.47 10.64 -9.40
N ALA A 275 -11.71 11.29 -8.27
CA ALA A 275 -11.38 12.71 -8.05
C ALA A 275 -10.69 12.90 -6.69
N PRO A 276 -9.36 12.63 -6.60
CA PRO A 276 -8.65 12.75 -5.34
C PRO A 276 -8.52 14.20 -4.88
N ARG A 277 -8.63 14.39 -3.56
CA ARG A 277 -8.39 15.64 -2.86
C ARG A 277 -6.91 16.01 -2.87
N PRO A 278 -6.56 17.29 -2.64
CA PRO A 278 -5.17 17.71 -2.46
C PRO A 278 -4.50 16.99 -1.28
N ALA A 279 -3.19 16.72 -1.40
CA ALA A 279 -2.41 16.10 -0.34
C ALA A 279 -2.45 16.88 0.98
N ARG A 280 -2.63 18.21 0.92
CA ARG A 280 -2.81 19.07 2.10
C ARG A 280 -4.00 18.60 2.96
N GLN A 281 -5.11 18.23 2.32
CA GLN A 281 -6.28 17.74 3.06
C GLN A 281 -5.97 16.39 3.71
N ALA A 282 -5.32 15.47 2.99
CA ALA A 282 -4.94 14.17 3.53
C ALA A 282 -4.05 14.30 4.78
N VAL A 283 -3.07 15.20 4.74
CA VAL A 283 -2.19 15.47 5.89
C VAL A 283 -2.95 16.15 7.04
N ALA A 284 -3.80 17.13 6.74
CA ALA A 284 -4.58 17.83 7.76
C ALA A 284 -5.48 16.85 8.53
N ASP A 285 -6.21 15.98 7.81
CA ASP A 285 -7.13 15.01 8.40
C ASP A 285 -6.41 13.87 9.15
N ALA A 286 -5.14 13.59 8.80
CA ALA A 286 -4.30 12.64 9.52
C ALA A 286 -3.77 13.16 10.86
N LEU A 287 -3.80 14.47 11.09
CA LEU A 287 -3.28 15.13 12.30
C LEU A 287 -4.37 15.39 13.35
N ILE A 288 -5.64 15.10 13.06
CA ILE A 288 -6.77 15.18 13.97
C ILE A 288 -6.84 13.93 14.83
#